data_6d18612d592655e215f8481760a26b60
#
_entry.id   6d18612d592655e215f8481760a26b60
#
_cell.length_a   1.000
_cell.length_b   1.000
_cell.length_c   1.000
_cell.angle_alpha   90.00
_cell.angle_beta   90.00
_cell.angle_gamma   90.00
#
_symmetry.space_group_name_H-M   'P 1'
#
loop_
_entity.id
_entity.type
_entity.pdbx_description
1 polymer ?
#
loop_
_entity_poly.entity_id
_entity_poly.type
_entity_poly.pdbx_seq_one_letter_code
_entity_poly.pdbx_strand_id
1 'polypeptide(L)'
;TEKIIYRYDARSFLDGVTAIPKNPENVMHTCIIAAVFLVVSFLFRQIVKKYQLMICSMLFDLVLCFMVIYTLNFNYNGLLLFLFATMISLVKGGKVKVALVALAIGGYVLADYELLSIYMPLYHLNSYIQYYPASTQQIFYGVFNILISLNVVLFIIYCVYVINAQRGTIEQINELYHEIQTANE
;
A
#
# COMPACT_ATOMS: atom_id res chain seq x y z
N THR A 1 6.18 -22.99 12.42
CA THR A 1 7.35 -23.73 11.88
C THR A 1 7.68 -24.94 12.75
N GLU A 2 7.80 -24.79 14.06
CA GLU A 2 8.09 -25.93 14.97
C GLU A 2 7.03 -27.03 14.89
N LYS A 3 5.73 -26.70 14.86
CA LYS A 3 4.63 -27.67 14.74
C LYS A 3 4.64 -28.48 13.44
N ILE A 4 5.29 -27.98 12.39
CA ILE A 4 5.37 -28.63 11.08
C ILE A 4 6.59 -29.55 11.02
N ILE A 5 7.69 -29.18 11.67
CA ILE A 5 8.93 -29.97 11.73
C ILE A 5 8.73 -31.30 12.48
N TYR A 6 7.78 -31.37 13.41
CA TYR A 6 7.43 -32.59 14.14
C TYR A 6 6.45 -33.53 13.45
N ARG A 7 6.01 -33.18 12.21
CA ARG A 7 5.19 -34.09 11.39
C ARG A 7 6.04 -35.11 10.65
N TYR A 8 5.43 -36.26 10.44
CA TYR A 8 5.85 -37.52 9.88
C TYR A 8 6.88 -37.38 8.77
N ASP A 9 7.67 -37.12 8.26
CA ASP A 9 8.68 -36.88 7.22
C ASP A 9 9.40 -35.52 7.32
N ALA A 10 9.81 -35.18 8.53
CA ALA A 10 10.51 -33.92 8.76
C ALA A 10 11.78 -33.78 7.87
N ARG A 11 12.40 -34.87 7.49
CA ARG A 11 13.64 -34.84 6.71
C ARG A 11 13.40 -34.56 5.22
N SER A 12 12.47 -35.27 4.61
CA SER A 12 12.09 -35.00 3.20
C SER A 12 11.45 -33.61 3.04
N PHE A 13 10.74 -33.16 4.09
CA PHE A 13 10.19 -31.82 4.15
C PHE A 13 11.30 -30.77 4.24
N LEU A 14 12.29 -30.94 5.10
CA LEU A 14 13.41 -30.02 5.25
C LEU A 14 14.30 -29.95 3.99
N ASP A 15 14.47 -31.09 3.32
CA ASP A 15 15.23 -31.16 2.07
C ASP A 15 14.52 -30.43 0.91
N GLY A 16 13.18 -30.33 0.97
CA GLY A 16 12.36 -29.57 0.02
C GLY A 16 12.23 -28.07 0.33
N VAL A 17 12.62 -27.64 1.53
CA VAL A 17 12.49 -26.24 1.95
C VAL A 17 13.71 -25.44 1.48
N THR A 18 13.49 -24.56 0.53
CA THR A 18 14.54 -23.67 -0.02
C THR A 18 14.92 -22.53 0.92
N ALA A 19 14.03 -22.12 1.80
CA ALA A 19 14.26 -21.06 2.79
C ALA A 19 13.28 -21.16 3.97
N ILE A 20 13.72 -20.82 5.17
CA ILE A 20 12.88 -20.74 6.37
C ILE A 20 12.62 -19.24 6.65
N PRO A 21 11.41 -18.72 6.37
CA PRO A 21 11.08 -17.34 6.65
C PRO A 21 11.02 -17.09 8.17
N LYS A 22 11.28 -15.86 8.56
CA LYS A 22 11.10 -15.41 9.95
C LYS A 22 9.64 -15.60 10.37
N ASN A 23 9.44 -15.83 11.66
CA ASN A 23 8.20 -16.21 12.32
C ASN A 23 6.93 -15.59 11.66
N PRO A 24 6.05 -16.38 11.02
CA PRO A 24 4.86 -15.90 10.33
C PRO A 24 3.81 -15.28 11.28
N GLU A 25 3.79 -15.65 12.55
CA GLU A 25 2.88 -15.03 13.53
C GLU A 25 3.21 -13.55 13.75
N ASN A 26 4.50 -13.21 13.84
CA ASN A 26 4.93 -11.82 13.96
C ASN A 26 4.56 -10.99 12.72
N VAL A 27 4.62 -11.59 11.53
CA VAL A 27 4.19 -10.95 10.28
C VAL A 27 2.71 -10.60 10.36
N MET A 28 1.88 -11.55 10.75
CA MET A 28 0.43 -11.35 10.86
C MET A 28 0.11 -10.27 11.91
N HIS A 29 0.70 -10.33 13.10
CA HIS A 29 0.48 -9.32 14.14
C HIS A 29 0.89 -7.92 13.69
N THR A 30 2.04 -7.78 13.05
CA THR A 30 2.51 -6.48 12.53
C THR A 30 1.55 -5.93 11.49
N CYS A 31 1.07 -6.76 10.56
CA CYS A 31 0.10 -6.35 9.55
C CYS A 31 -1.24 -5.90 10.16
N ILE A 32 -1.76 -6.63 11.15
CA ILE A 32 -3.01 -6.28 11.85
C ILE A 32 -2.86 -4.96 12.59
N ILE A 33 -1.78 -4.79 13.37
CA ILE A 33 -1.52 -3.56 14.11
C ILE A 33 -1.39 -2.37 13.16
N ALA A 34 -0.62 -2.52 12.09
CA ALA A 34 -0.46 -1.47 11.09
C ALA A 34 -1.78 -1.12 10.40
N ALA A 35 -2.62 -2.11 10.06
CA ALA A 35 -3.94 -1.87 9.48
C ALA A 35 -4.84 -1.05 10.43
N VAL A 36 -4.85 -1.38 11.72
CA VAL A 36 -5.61 -0.61 12.73
C VAL A 36 -5.11 0.83 12.79
N PHE A 37 -3.79 1.05 12.82
CA PHE A 37 -3.22 2.41 12.85
C PHE A 37 -3.52 3.19 11.57
N LEU A 38 -3.50 2.56 10.39
CA LEU A 38 -3.88 3.21 9.13
C LEU A 38 -5.35 3.65 9.12
N VAL A 39 -6.25 2.80 9.64
CA VAL A 39 -7.67 3.15 9.78
C VAL A 39 -7.86 4.31 10.76
N VAL A 40 -7.21 4.26 11.92
CA VAL A 40 -7.26 5.34 12.93
C VAL A 40 -6.72 6.65 12.33
N SER A 41 -5.60 6.60 11.63
CA SER A 41 -5.00 7.76 10.95
C SER A 41 -5.93 8.33 9.88
N PHE A 42 -6.59 7.48 9.10
CA PHE A 42 -7.60 7.91 8.13
C PHE A 42 -8.77 8.64 8.80
N LEU A 43 -9.34 8.08 9.86
CA LEU A 43 -10.42 8.71 10.62
C LEU A 43 -9.97 10.02 11.27
N PHE A 44 -8.77 10.06 11.80
CA PHE A 44 -8.18 11.27 12.36
C PHE A 44 -8.12 12.41 11.33
N ARG A 45 -7.74 12.11 10.08
CA ARG A 45 -7.70 13.11 8.99
C ARG A 45 -9.09 13.66 8.62
N GLN A 46 -10.17 12.92 8.84
CA GLN A 46 -11.52 13.43 8.60
C GLN A 46 -11.92 14.50 9.63
N ILE A 47 -11.37 14.42 10.84
CA ILE A 47 -11.70 15.32 11.95
C ILE A 47 -10.78 16.55 11.98
N VAL A 48 -9.51 16.37 11.64
CA VAL A 48 -8.48 17.40 11.74
C VAL A 48 -8.48 18.33 10.51
N LYS A 49 -8.71 19.61 10.78
CA LYS A 49 -8.70 20.68 9.76
C LYS A 49 -7.34 21.36 9.58
N LYS A 50 -6.39 21.15 10.51
CA LYS A 50 -5.05 21.79 10.44
C LYS A 50 -4.18 21.06 9.42
N TYR A 51 -3.77 21.78 8.37
CA TYR A 51 -2.94 21.27 7.28
C TYR A 51 -1.63 20.62 7.74
N GLN A 52 -0.94 21.20 8.71
CA GLN A 52 0.31 20.65 9.26
C GLN A 52 0.11 19.28 9.93
N LEU A 53 -0.95 19.11 10.74
CA LEU A 53 -1.26 17.84 11.39
C LEU A 53 -1.65 16.77 10.37
N MET A 54 -2.30 17.18 9.29
CA MET A 54 -2.65 16.29 8.19
C MET A 54 -1.41 15.75 7.48
N ILE A 55 -0.41 16.62 7.20
CA ILE A 55 0.87 16.19 6.62
C ILE A 55 1.62 15.25 7.57
N CYS A 56 1.69 15.58 8.87
CA CYS A 56 2.33 14.70 9.86
C CYS A 56 1.68 13.31 9.90
N SER A 57 0.35 13.25 9.86
CA SER A 57 -0.38 11.97 9.81
C SER A 57 -0.06 11.17 8.54
N MET A 58 0.10 11.83 7.39
CA MET A 58 0.51 11.16 6.15
C MET A 58 1.94 10.62 6.19
N LEU A 59 2.87 11.36 6.78
CA LEU A 59 4.23 10.88 6.98
C LEU A 59 4.27 9.67 7.93
N PHE A 60 3.43 9.68 8.96
CA PHE A 60 3.26 8.53 9.84
C PHE A 60 2.71 7.30 9.08
N ASP A 61 1.69 7.49 8.24
CA ASP A 61 1.16 6.41 7.40
C ASP A 61 2.21 5.86 6.43
N LEU A 62 3.06 6.74 5.89
CA LEU A 62 4.17 6.33 5.02
C LEU A 62 5.13 5.39 5.75
N VAL A 63 5.51 5.73 6.97
CA VAL A 63 6.36 4.87 7.81
C VAL A 63 5.68 3.53 8.09
N LEU A 64 4.38 3.54 8.44
CA LEU A 64 3.62 2.31 8.66
C LEU A 64 3.55 1.43 7.40
N CYS A 65 3.30 2.03 6.24
CA CYS A 65 3.29 1.31 4.97
C CYS A 65 4.64 0.65 4.70
N PHE A 66 5.75 1.36 4.89
CA PHE A 66 7.09 0.78 4.73
C PHE A 66 7.39 -0.31 5.75
N MET A 67 6.93 -0.19 6.98
CA MET A 67 7.06 -1.26 7.99
C MET A 67 6.33 -2.54 7.54
N VAL A 68 5.10 -2.41 7.02
CA VAL A 68 4.34 -3.56 6.49
C VAL A 68 5.03 -4.17 5.28
N ILE A 69 5.45 -3.34 4.32
CA ILE A 69 6.14 -3.81 3.11
C ILE A 69 7.43 -4.54 3.47
N TYR A 70 8.23 -4.00 4.37
CA TYR A 70 9.46 -4.63 4.87
C TYR A 70 9.17 -5.96 5.58
N THR A 71 8.12 -6.01 6.41
CA THR A 71 7.71 -7.22 7.14
C THR A 71 7.25 -8.32 6.18
N LEU A 72 6.60 -7.94 5.06
CA LEU A 72 6.18 -8.83 3.99
C LEU A 72 7.31 -9.15 2.98
N ASN A 73 8.56 -8.78 3.28
CA ASN A 73 9.70 -8.93 2.37
C ASN A 73 9.42 -8.38 0.97
N PHE A 74 8.78 -7.23 0.88
CA PHE A 74 8.44 -6.53 -0.37
C PHE A 74 7.56 -7.32 -1.35
N ASN A 75 6.95 -8.43 -0.91
CA ASN A 75 6.02 -9.19 -1.75
C ASN A 75 4.72 -8.43 -2.06
N TYR A 76 4.41 -7.38 -1.32
CA TYR A 76 3.22 -6.56 -1.52
C TYR A 76 3.50 -5.08 -1.21
N ASN A 77 3.47 -4.25 -2.23
CA ASN A 77 3.71 -2.81 -2.15
C ASN A 77 2.46 -1.95 -2.46
N GLY A 78 1.31 -2.60 -2.70
CA GLY A 78 0.08 -1.94 -3.11
C GLY A 78 -0.45 -0.87 -2.14
N LEU A 79 -0.13 -0.96 -0.85
CA LEU A 79 -0.50 0.06 0.14
C LEU A 79 0.05 1.45 -0.19
N LEU A 80 1.21 1.52 -0.84
CA LEU A 80 1.81 2.80 -1.26
C LEU A 80 0.94 3.53 -2.27
N LEU A 81 0.25 2.82 -3.15
CA LEU A 81 -0.62 3.44 -4.16
C LEU A 81 -1.75 4.25 -3.51
N PHE A 82 -2.40 3.70 -2.47
CA PHE A 82 -3.44 4.41 -1.74
C PHE A 82 -2.91 5.61 -0.97
N LEU A 83 -1.78 5.45 -0.32
CA LEU A 83 -1.16 6.53 0.43
C LEU A 83 -0.79 7.69 -0.51
N PHE A 84 -0.15 7.39 -1.63
CA PHE A 84 0.25 8.40 -2.59
C PHE A 84 -0.94 9.09 -3.25
N ALA A 85 -1.99 8.33 -3.62
CA ALA A 85 -3.21 8.92 -4.14
C ALA A 85 -3.83 9.91 -3.14
N THR A 86 -3.85 9.55 -1.85
CA THR A 86 -4.33 10.44 -0.79
C THR A 86 -3.44 11.68 -0.63
N MET A 87 -2.12 11.53 -0.65
CA MET A 87 -1.18 12.65 -0.58
C MET A 87 -1.37 13.63 -1.75
N ILE A 88 -1.48 13.12 -2.97
CA ILE A 88 -1.67 13.92 -4.18
C ILE A 88 -2.99 14.70 -4.12
N SER A 89 -4.06 14.11 -3.59
CA SER A 89 -5.37 14.76 -3.49
C SER A 89 -5.39 15.90 -2.46
N LEU A 90 -4.68 15.76 -1.36
CA LEU A 90 -4.75 16.67 -0.22
C LEU A 90 -3.69 17.79 -0.26
N VAL A 91 -2.56 17.56 -0.92
CA VAL A 91 -1.48 18.56 -0.97
C VAL A 91 -1.86 19.71 -1.90
N LYS A 92 -1.67 20.93 -1.40
CA LYS A 92 -1.84 22.18 -2.15
C LYS A 92 -0.51 22.57 -2.80
N GLY A 93 -0.54 22.92 -4.08
CA GLY A 93 0.63 23.40 -4.82
C GLY A 93 1.13 22.44 -5.90
N GLY A 94 1.18 22.92 -7.14
CA GLY A 94 1.50 22.10 -8.32
C GLY A 94 2.89 21.48 -8.29
N LYS A 95 3.93 22.24 -7.92
CA LYS A 95 5.33 21.74 -7.83
C LYS A 95 5.48 20.64 -6.79
N VAL A 96 4.83 20.80 -5.63
CA VAL A 96 4.88 19.78 -4.55
C VAL A 96 4.12 18.53 -4.97
N LYS A 97 2.99 18.66 -5.68
CA LYS A 97 2.28 17.50 -6.23
C LYS A 97 3.13 16.72 -7.22
N VAL A 98 3.81 17.40 -8.14
CA VAL A 98 4.71 16.73 -9.11
C VAL A 98 5.84 16.00 -8.39
N ALA A 99 6.47 16.62 -7.39
CA ALA A 99 7.50 15.97 -6.60
C ALA A 99 6.98 14.74 -5.84
N LEU A 100 5.76 14.82 -5.28
CA LEU A 100 5.11 13.68 -4.61
C LEU A 100 4.76 12.55 -5.58
N VAL A 101 4.28 12.87 -6.79
CA VAL A 101 4.02 11.86 -7.83
C VAL A 101 5.31 11.16 -8.23
N ALA A 102 6.39 11.90 -8.44
CA ALA A 102 7.69 11.33 -8.78
C ALA A 102 8.22 10.44 -7.65
N LEU A 103 8.12 10.89 -6.40
CA LEU A 103 8.49 10.11 -5.21
C LEU A 103 7.61 8.86 -5.07
N ALA A 104 6.32 8.98 -5.38
CA ALA A 104 5.38 7.88 -5.34
C ALA A 104 5.73 6.78 -6.34
N ILE A 105 5.94 7.17 -7.60
CA ILE A 105 6.30 6.24 -8.67
C ILE A 105 7.66 5.61 -8.35
N GLY A 106 8.65 6.40 -7.99
CA GLY A 106 9.97 5.91 -7.61
C GLY A 106 9.91 4.97 -6.40
N GLY A 107 9.19 5.34 -5.36
CA GLY A 107 9.02 4.51 -4.15
C GLY A 107 8.29 3.20 -4.43
N TYR A 108 7.25 3.24 -5.28
CA TYR A 108 6.52 2.04 -5.68
C TYR A 108 7.39 1.07 -6.47
N VAL A 109 8.15 1.59 -7.45
CA VAL A 109 9.08 0.78 -8.27
C VAL A 109 10.22 0.24 -7.42
N LEU A 110 10.82 1.06 -6.55
CA LEU A 110 11.90 0.63 -5.67
C LEU A 110 11.45 -0.35 -4.57
N ALA A 111 10.18 -0.32 -4.18
CA ALA A 111 9.61 -1.25 -3.20
C ALA A 111 9.10 -2.55 -3.87
N ASP A 112 9.62 -2.90 -5.04
CA ASP A 112 9.31 -4.15 -5.74
C ASP A 112 10.22 -5.28 -5.27
N TYR A 113 9.64 -6.46 -5.04
CA TYR A 113 10.36 -7.64 -4.59
C TYR A 113 11.46 -8.07 -5.57
N GLU A 114 11.14 -8.14 -6.85
CA GLU A 114 12.07 -8.64 -7.88
C GLU A 114 13.31 -7.74 -7.97
N LEU A 115 13.09 -6.42 -7.88
CA LEU A 115 14.20 -5.47 -7.93
C LEU A 115 15.09 -5.57 -6.68
N LEU A 116 14.50 -5.65 -5.50
CA LEU A 116 15.24 -5.66 -4.24
C LEU A 116 15.89 -7.01 -3.94
N SER A 117 15.32 -8.11 -4.41
CA SER A 117 15.89 -9.45 -4.23
C SER A 117 17.26 -9.63 -4.88
N ILE A 118 17.63 -8.78 -5.84
CA ILE A 118 18.97 -8.76 -6.46
C ILE A 118 20.05 -8.35 -5.45
N TYR A 119 19.69 -7.45 -4.51
CA TYR A 119 20.64 -6.85 -3.58
C TYR A 119 20.49 -7.33 -2.14
N MET A 120 19.33 -7.88 -1.79
CA MET A 120 19.00 -8.26 -0.42
C MET A 120 18.47 -9.70 -0.37
N PRO A 121 18.82 -10.49 0.66
CA PRO A 121 18.25 -11.82 0.86
C PRO A 121 16.80 -11.71 1.32
N LEU A 122 15.87 -11.62 0.37
CA LEU A 122 14.43 -11.55 0.61
C LEU A 122 13.78 -12.91 0.39
N TYR A 123 12.71 -13.19 1.13
CA TYR A 123 11.91 -14.40 0.98
C TYR A 123 10.69 -14.13 0.10
N HIS A 124 10.57 -14.88 -0.99
CA HIS A 124 9.39 -14.84 -1.85
C HIS A 124 8.17 -15.42 -1.11
N LEU A 125 6.96 -15.01 -1.52
CA LEU A 125 5.69 -15.53 -0.97
C LEU A 125 5.68 -17.07 -0.94
N ASN A 126 6.23 -17.72 -1.97
CA ASN A 126 6.34 -19.16 -2.04
C ASN A 126 7.05 -19.77 -0.82
N SER A 127 8.09 -19.11 -0.29
CA SER A 127 8.82 -19.58 0.89
C SER A 127 7.96 -19.62 2.16
N TYR A 128 6.90 -18.81 2.22
CA TYR A 128 5.95 -18.80 3.34
C TYR A 128 4.88 -19.88 3.23
N ILE A 129 4.47 -20.21 2.01
CA ILE A 129 3.34 -21.12 1.77
C ILE A 129 3.75 -22.55 1.42
N GLN A 130 5.03 -22.81 1.13
CA GLN A 130 5.56 -24.14 0.77
C GLN A 130 5.30 -25.23 1.84
N TYR A 131 4.98 -24.82 3.07
CA TYR A 131 4.66 -25.71 4.18
C TYR A 131 3.24 -26.28 4.16
N TYR A 132 2.39 -25.73 3.29
CA TYR A 132 1.00 -26.16 3.18
C TYR A 132 0.83 -27.18 2.06
N PRO A 133 -0.24 -28.02 2.11
CA PRO A 133 -0.60 -28.88 0.99
C PRO A 133 -0.80 -28.09 -0.31
N ALA A 134 -0.55 -28.71 -1.46
CA ALA A 134 -0.63 -28.05 -2.77
C ALA A 134 -1.97 -27.34 -3.03
N SER A 135 -3.09 -27.93 -2.59
CA SER A 135 -4.42 -27.32 -2.69
C SER A 135 -4.52 -26.01 -1.90
N THR A 136 -3.95 -25.98 -0.70
CA THR A 136 -3.92 -24.79 0.17
C THR A 136 -3.00 -23.72 -0.41
N GLN A 137 -1.86 -24.11 -0.99
CA GLN A 137 -0.96 -23.17 -1.68
C GLN A 137 -1.68 -22.45 -2.82
N GLN A 138 -2.44 -23.19 -3.65
CA GLN A 138 -3.22 -22.60 -4.76
C GLN A 138 -4.26 -21.60 -4.27
N ILE A 139 -4.93 -21.88 -3.15
CA ILE A 139 -5.89 -20.94 -2.53
C ILE A 139 -5.16 -19.66 -2.10
N PHE A 140 -4.02 -19.76 -1.44
CA PHE A 140 -3.22 -18.59 -1.04
C PHE A 140 -2.80 -17.74 -2.24
N TYR A 141 -2.31 -18.36 -3.31
CA TYR A 141 -1.97 -17.64 -4.55
C TYR A 141 -3.20 -16.97 -5.17
N GLY A 142 -4.33 -17.66 -5.21
CA GLY A 142 -5.59 -17.11 -5.71
C GLY A 142 -6.01 -15.87 -4.92
N VAL A 143 -6.07 -15.98 -3.59
CA VAL A 143 -6.42 -14.86 -2.70
C VAL A 143 -5.45 -13.70 -2.85
N PHE A 144 -4.15 -13.98 -2.89
CA PHE A 144 -3.13 -12.94 -3.04
C PHE A 144 -3.25 -12.18 -4.36
N ASN A 145 -3.46 -12.89 -5.46
CA ASN A 145 -3.67 -12.29 -6.78
C ASN A 145 -4.96 -11.45 -6.83
N ILE A 146 -6.04 -11.94 -6.20
CA ILE A 146 -7.29 -11.16 -6.07
C ILE A 146 -7.04 -9.87 -5.28
N LEU A 147 -6.32 -9.93 -4.18
CA LEU A 147 -5.99 -8.75 -3.37
C LEU A 147 -5.17 -7.72 -4.14
N ILE A 148 -4.16 -8.16 -4.92
CA ILE A 148 -3.37 -7.28 -5.78
C ILE A 148 -4.26 -6.63 -6.83
N SER A 149 -5.07 -7.41 -7.54
CA SER A 149 -5.97 -6.92 -8.58
C SER A 149 -7.00 -5.94 -8.03
N LEU A 150 -7.62 -6.27 -6.89
CA LEU A 150 -8.57 -5.41 -6.19
C LEU A 150 -7.93 -4.08 -5.79
N ASN A 151 -6.69 -4.12 -5.31
CA ASN A 151 -5.95 -2.92 -4.93
C ASN A 151 -5.78 -1.97 -6.14
N VAL A 152 -5.37 -2.50 -7.30
CA VAL A 152 -5.20 -1.71 -8.53
C VAL A 152 -6.55 -1.12 -8.98
N VAL A 153 -7.62 -1.91 -8.96
CA VAL A 153 -8.97 -1.45 -9.33
C VAL A 153 -9.43 -0.32 -8.40
N LEU A 154 -9.28 -0.50 -7.09
CA LEU A 154 -9.65 0.54 -6.12
C LEU A 154 -8.81 1.81 -6.30
N PHE A 155 -7.52 1.68 -6.60
CA PHE A 155 -6.66 2.83 -6.90
C PHE A 155 -7.16 3.60 -8.14
N ILE A 156 -7.52 2.90 -9.22
CA ILE A 156 -8.06 3.51 -10.43
C ILE A 156 -9.38 4.23 -10.12
N ILE A 157 -10.31 3.59 -9.40
CA ILE A 157 -11.59 4.19 -8.99
C ILE A 157 -11.34 5.47 -8.20
N TYR A 158 -10.40 5.42 -7.25
CA TYR A 158 -10.04 6.59 -6.46
C TYR A 158 -9.46 7.72 -7.32
N CYS A 159 -8.58 7.42 -8.27
CA CYS A 159 -8.03 8.41 -9.19
C CYS A 159 -9.14 9.08 -10.04
N VAL A 160 -10.06 8.29 -10.57
CA VAL A 160 -11.21 8.80 -11.33
C VAL A 160 -12.08 9.71 -10.45
N TYR A 161 -12.37 9.31 -9.23
CA TYR A 161 -13.11 10.11 -8.26
C TYR A 161 -12.43 11.47 -8.01
N VAL A 162 -11.12 11.47 -7.76
CA VAL A 162 -10.33 12.70 -7.50
C VAL A 162 -10.35 13.62 -8.73
N ILE A 163 -10.18 13.05 -9.93
CA ILE A 163 -10.21 13.83 -11.18
C ILE A 163 -11.58 14.49 -11.38
N ASN A 164 -12.66 13.75 -11.18
CA ASN A 164 -14.01 14.27 -11.34
C ASN A 164 -14.33 15.36 -10.30
N ALA A 165 -13.92 15.17 -9.05
CA ALA A 165 -14.07 16.19 -8.02
C ALA A 165 -13.30 17.48 -8.33
N GLN A 166 -12.10 17.38 -8.91
CA GLN A 166 -11.32 18.55 -9.33
C GLN A 166 -11.94 19.26 -10.53
N ARG A 167 -12.51 18.53 -11.49
CA ARG A 167 -13.22 19.13 -12.64
C ARG A 167 -14.42 19.95 -12.19
N GLY A 168 -15.26 19.41 -11.31
CA GLY A 168 -16.40 20.14 -10.75
C GLY A 168 -16.00 21.44 -10.06
N THR A 169 -14.88 21.44 -9.32
CA THR A 169 -14.35 22.64 -8.68
C THR A 169 -13.88 23.69 -9.70
N ILE A 170 -13.24 23.26 -10.80
CA ILE A 170 -12.78 24.16 -11.88
C ILE A 170 -13.97 24.77 -12.59
N GLU A 171 -15.02 24.01 -12.88
CA GLU A 171 -16.25 24.52 -13.50
C GLU A 171 -16.91 25.59 -12.63
N GLN A 172 -17.06 25.35 -11.33
CA GLN A 172 -17.60 26.34 -10.38
C GLN A 172 -16.76 27.64 -10.33
N ILE A 173 -15.42 27.51 -10.35
CA ILE A 173 -14.54 28.69 -10.38
C ILE A 173 -14.73 29.48 -11.67
N ASN A 174 -14.87 28.81 -12.82
CA ASN A 174 -15.08 29.46 -14.10
C ASN A 174 -16.45 30.16 -14.15
N GLU A 175 -17.51 29.56 -13.62
CA GLU A 175 -18.83 30.20 -13.53
C GLU A 175 -18.78 31.46 -12.66
N LEU A 176 -18.17 31.37 -11.46
CA LEU A 176 -17.97 32.54 -10.59
C LEU A 176 -17.15 33.64 -11.27
N TYR A 177 -16.13 33.28 -12.04
CA TYR A 177 -15.32 34.24 -12.77
C TYR A 177 -16.15 34.98 -13.84
N HIS A 178 -17.00 34.26 -14.59
CA HIS A 178 -17.93 34.86 -15.57
C HIS A 178 -18.98 35.77 -14.91
N GLU A 179 -19.53 35.36 -13.75
CA GLU A 179 -20.47 36.20 -12.98
C GLU A 179 -19.82 37.53 -12.55
N ILE A 180 -18.58 37.47 -12.04
CA ILE A 180 -17.83 38.68 -11.64
C ILE A 180 -17.55 39.58 -12.85
N GLN A 181 -17.22 39.01 -13.99
CA GLN A 181 -16.93 39.75 -15.19
C GLN A 181 -18.19 40.48 -15.71
N THR A 182 -19.34 39.80 -15.77
CA THR A 182 -20.62 40.39 -16.17
C THR A 182 -21.14 41.43 -15.16
N ALA A 183 -20.81 41.32 -13.89
CA ALA A 183 -21.19 42.30 -12.87
C ALA A 183 -20.33 43.59 -12.92
N ASN A 184 -19.16 43.55 -13.57
CA ASN A 184 -18.25 44.69 -13.69
C ASN A 184 -18.40 45.44 -15.03
N GLU A 185 -19.20 44.93 -15.96
CA GLU A 185 -19.63 45.61 -17.21
C GLU A 185 -20.91 46.38 -16.98
#